data_06ddfc272adac8aac701ac521a0ed865
#
_entry.id   06ddfc272adac8aac701ac521a0ed865
#
_cell.length_a   1.000
_cell.length_b   1.000
_cell.length_c   1.000
_cell.angle_alpha   90.00
_cell.angle_beta   90.00
_cell.angle_gamma   90.00
#
_symmetry.space_group_name_H-M   'P 1'
#
loop_
_entity.id
_entity.type
_entity.pdbx_description
1 polymer ?
#
loop_
_entity_poly.entity_id
_entity_poly.type
_entity_poly.pdbx_seq_one_letter_code
_entity_poly.pdbx_strand_id
1 'polypeptide(L)'
;ENEMRSGCALVDFGADTTTVLVYKNNILRYLSVLPLGGNNITHDITSLQMEEEDAEKLKLQYGDALYEEEEDAETPAVCMSEDGRTFELALLNNIIGARAEEILANVWNQLQLSGYEDKLFSGVVFTGGGANLKNLEKAFHKVSKIEKVKTAKFVQTTVHTRSEEPQKDGMHNTLLGLLAAGNENCCLQEVKPVQQPASNVPPKPVDIFVDDEALKEQEAAARAAKAQREREEKERKERERKERELREKEEKKKKKKEGPSWFEKTFNKISNEIFSDDDMK
;
A
#
# COMPACT_ATOMS: atom_id res chain seq x y z
N GLU A 1 -3.84 -2.47 9.63
CA GLU A 1 -4.87 -3.54 9.65
C GLU A 1 -6.22 -3.05 10.18
N ASN A 2 -6.27 -2.30 11.29
CA ASN A 2 -7.54 -1.82 11.85
C ASN A 2 -8.30 -0.90 10.87
N GLU A 3 -7.61 -0.06 10.11
CA GLU A 3 -8.20 0.84 9.13
C GLU A 3 -8.83 0.07 7.96
N MET A 4 -8.11 -0.90 7.41
CA MET A 4 -8.59 -1.77 6.33
C MET A 4 -9.79 -2.62 6.76
N ARG A 5 -9.84 -2.99 8.05
CA ARG A 5 -10.97 -3.73 8.61
C ARG A 5 -12.21 -2.85 8.75
N SER A 6 -12.05 -1.64 9.29
CA SER A 6 -13.19 -0.74 9.52
C SER A 6 -13.70 -0.06 8.26
N GLY A 7 -12.90 -0.01 7.21
CA GLY A 7 -13.16 0.60 5.91
C GLY A 7 -12.37 1.88 5.74
N CYS A 8 -11.50 1.89 4.73
CA CYS A 8 -10.72 3.05 4.33
C CYS A 8 -10.51 3.06 2.82
N ALA A 9 -10.29 4.25 2.28
CA ALA A 9 -9.73 4.40 0.95
C ALA A 9 -8.24 4.73 1.06
N LEU A 10 -7.44 4.16 0.16
CA LEU A 10 -6.04 4.53 -0.06
C LEU A 10 -5.93 5.14 -1.44
N VAL A 11 -5.39 6.33 -1.52
CA VAL A 11 -5.18 7.07 -2.75
C VAL A 11 -3.69 7.27 -2.96
N ASP A 12 -3.11 6.57 -3.93
CA ASP A 12 -1.71 6.76 -4.33
C ASP A 12 -1.66 7.83 -5.43
N PHE A 13 -1.30 9.05 -5.03
CA PHE A 13 -1.19 10.19 -5.92
C PHE A 13 0.23 10.23 -6.48
N GLY A 14 0.44 9.55 -7.61
CA GLY A 14 1.71 9.46 -8.31
C GLY A 14 1.98 10.62 -9.24
N ALA A 15 3.04 10.50 -10.06
CA ALA A 15 3.42 11.49 -11.05
C ALA A 15 2.45 11.51 -12.25
N ASP A 16 2.21 10.36 -12.86
CA ASP A 16 1.36 10.25 -14.07
C ASP A 16 -0.02 9.70 -13.79
N THR A 17 -0.19 8.99 -12.68
CA THR A 17 -1.44 8.31 -12.33
C THR A 17 -1.81 8.50 -10.87
N THR A 18 -3.11 8.46 -10.62
CA THR A 18 -3.66 8.39 -9.26
C THR A 18 -4.43 7.08 -9.11
N THR A 19 -3.98 6.22 -8.20
CA THR A 19 -4.63 4.93 -7.94
C THR A 19 -5.53 5.04 -6.72
N VAL A 20 -6.78 4.64 -6.89
CA VAL A 20 -7.81 4.64 -5.84
C VAL A 20 -8.14 3.22 -5.43
N LEU A 21 -7.92 2.89 -4.16
CA LEU A 21 -8.20 1.57 -3.59
C LEU A 21 -9.19 1.73 -2.41
N VAL A 22 -10.16 0.83 -2.33
CA VAL A 22 -11.09 0.78 -1.19
C VAL A 22 -10.96 -0.56 -0.49
N TYR A 23 -10.71 -0.51 0.81
CA TYR A 23 -10.64 -1.68 1.68
C TYR A 23 -11.82 -1.71 2.65
N LYS A 24 -12.38 -2.90 2.85
CA LYS A 24 -13.39 -3.18 3.89
C LYS A 24 -13.26 -4.62 4.35
N ASN A 25 -13.25 -4.85 5.66
CA ASN A 25 -13.07 -6.15 6.29
C ASN A 25 -11.73 -6.83 5.88
N ASN A 26 -10.67 -6.05 5.74
CA ASN A 26 -9.34 -6.46 5.27
C ASN A 26 -9.33 -7.02 3.84
N ILE A 27 -10.34 -6.72 3.04
CA ILE A 27 -10.45 -7.16 1.64
C ILE A 27 -10.46 -5.92 0.75
N LEU A 28 -9.68 -5.96 -0.34
CA LEU A 28 -9.77 -4.96 -1.39
C LEU A 28 -11.12 -5.11 -2.10
N ARG A 29 -11.93 -4.06 -2.06
CA ARG A 29 -13.29 -4.03 -2.62
C ARG A 29 -13.38 -3.32 -3.94
N TYR A 30 -12.52 -2.33 -4.14
CA TYR A 30 -12.50 -1.53 -5.36
C TYR A 30 -11.07 -1.09 -5.66
N LEU A 31 -10.76 -1.04 -6.94
CA LEU A 31 -9.51 -0.51 -7.47
C LEU A 31 -9.80 0.22 -8.77
N SER A 32 -9.31 1.45 -8.89
CA SER A 32 -9.34 2.23 -10.11
C SER A 32 -8.03 2.97 -10.28
N VAL A 33 -7.63 3.20 -11.52
CA VAL A 33 -6.45 4.00 -11.87
C VAL A 33 -6.90 5.14 -12.76
N LEU A 34 -6.68 6.35 -12.30
CA LEU A 34 -6.92 7.57 -13.05
C LEU A 34 -5.65 7.95 -13.81
N PRO A 35 -5.71 8.26 -15.12
CA PRO A 35 -4.56 8.70 -15.90
C PRO A 35 -4.28 10.20 -15.67
N LEU A 36 -4.25 10.62 -14.42
CA LEU A 36 -4.00 11.96 -13.94
C LEU A 36 -3.10 11.90 -12.72
N GLY A 37 -2.09 12.75 -12.66
CA GLY A 37 -1.14 12.79 -11.55
C GLY A 37 -0.43 14.13 -11.42
N GLY A 38 0.64 14.19 -10.65
CA GLY A 38 1.41 15.39 -10.37
C GLY A 38 2.00 16.07 -11.61
N ASN A 39 2.32 15.28 -12.65
CA ASN A 39 2.86 15.80 -13.92
C ASN A 39 1.82 16.60 -14.69
N ASN A 40 0.53 16.33 -14.54
CA ASN A 40 -0.51 17.16 -15.13
C ASN A 40 -0.52 18.56 -14.53
N ILE A 41 -0.26 18.69 -13.23
CA ILE A 41 -0.11 19.99 -12.57
C ILE A 41 1.13 20.71 -13.11
N THR A 42 2.27 20.02 -13.20
CA THR A 42 3.51 20.57 -13.74
C THR A 42 3.32 21.08 -15.17
N HIS A 43 2.67 20.26 -16.00
CA HIS A 43 2.38 20.62 -17.38
C HIS A 43 1.51 21.90 -17.49
N ASP A 44 0.50 22.06 -16.62
CA ASP A 44 -0.33 23.25 -16.62
C ASP A 44 0.47 24.52 -16.24
N ILE A 45 1.44 24.38 -15.33
CA ILE A 45 2.33 25.49 -14.94
C ILE A 45 3.21 25.93 -16.12
N THR A 46 3.56 25.04 -17.06
CA THR A 46 4.33 25.44 -18.27
C THR A 46 3.61 26.48 -19.13
N SER A 47 2.28 26.66 -18.96
CA SER A 47 1.52 27.73 -19.59
C SER A 47 2.04 29.14 -19.24
N LEU A 48 2.80 29.27 -18.15
CA LEU A 48 3.54 30.47 -17.77
C LEU A 48 4.83 30.68 -18.59
N GLN A 49 4.98 29.97 -19.72
CA GLN A 49 6.11 30.05 -20.65
C GLN A 49 7.44 29.66 -20.01
N MET A 50 7.47 28.56 -19.28
CA MET A 50 8.68 28.00 -18.67
C MET A 50 8.87 26.54 -19.06
N GLU A 51 10.09 26.04 -18.85
CA GLU A 51 10.44 24.64 -19.05
C GLU A 51 9.80 23.76 -17.94
N GLU A 52 9.56 22.50 -18.25
CA GLU A 52 8.89 21.57 -17.34
C GLU A 52 9.68 21.36 -16.04
N GLU A 53 11.01 21.37 -16.09
CA GLU A 53 11.87 21.25 -14.91
C GLU A 53 11.69 22.44 -13.95
N ASP A 54 11.58 23.65 -14.47
CA ASP A 54 11.36 24.86 -13.67
C ASP A 54 9.94 24.90 -13.11
N ALA A 55 8.95 24.47 -13.88
CA ALA A 55 7.58 24.32 -13.45
C ALA A 55 7.47 23.31 -12.28
N GLU A 56 8.17 22.19 -12.36
CA GLU A 56 8.22 21.20 -11.28
C GLU A 56 8.81 21.78 -10.00
N LYS A 57 9.93 22.51 -10.12
CA LYS A 57 10.57 23.17 -8.96
C LYS A 57 9.63 24.19 -8.30
N LEU A 58 8.96 25.02 -9.11
CA LEU A 58 7.99 25.99 -8.59
C LEU A 58 6.81 25.28 -7.88
N LYS A 59 6.29 24.20 -8.46
CA LYS A 59 5.25 23.38 -7.82
C LYS A 59 5.70 22.82 -6.47
N LEU A 60 6.92 22.26 -6.40
CA LEU A 60 7.46 21.66 -5.18
C LEU A 60 7.73 22.71 -4.10
N GLN A 61 8.15 23.91 -4.48
CA GLN A 61 8.54 24.97 -3.55
C GLN A 61 7.36 25.81 -3.08
N TYR A 62 6.45 26.16 -3.96
CA TYR A 62 5.39 27.15 -3.72
C TYR A 62 3.97 26.58 -3.88
N GLY A 63 3.82 25.35 -4.34
CA GLY A 63 2.52 24.77 -4.67
C GLY A 63 1.61 24.57 -3.48
N ASP A 64 0.37 25.02 -3.63
CA ASP A 64 -0.71 24.89 -2.64
C ASP A 64 -2.01 24.49 -3.34
N ALA A 65 -2.62 23.37 -2.93
CA ALA A 65 -3.86 22.88 -3.52
C ALA A 65 -5.09 23.71 -3.13
N LEU A 66 -4.98 24.48 -2.07
CA LEU A 66 -6.05 25.36 -1.58
C LEU A 66 -5.42 26.66 -1.07
N TYR A 67 -4.96 27.46 -2.02
CA TYR A 67 -4.36 28.75 -1.71
C TYR A 67 -5.45 29.77 -1.38
N GLU A 68 -5.29 30.44 -0.27
CA GLU A 68 -6.12 31.59 0.14
C GLU A 68 -5.20 32.80 0.20
N GLU A 69 -5.56 33.83 -0.59
CA GLU A 69 -4.83 35.09 -0.57
C GLU A 69 -5.14 35.88 0.70
N GLU A 70 -4.11 36.45 1.32
CA GLU A 70 -4.30 37.32 2.48
C GLU A 70 -4.92 38.64 2.01
N GLU A 71 -6.18 38.88 2.39
CA GLU A 71 -6.97 40.07 1.96
C GLU A 71 -6.33 41.40 2.39
N ASP A 72 -5.48 41.40 3.42
CA ASP A 72 -4.84 42.59 3.98
C ASP A 72 -3.40 42.84 3.48
N ALA A 73 -2.91 42.04 2.53
CA ALA A 73 -1.55 42.22 2.01
C ALA A 73 -1.42 43.45 1.14
N GLU A 74 -0.61 44.42 1.55
CA GLU A 74 -0.35 45.66 0.77
C GLU A 74 0.34 45.38 -0.60
N THR A 75 1.01 44.23 -0.74
CA THR A 75 1.68 43.80 -1.97
C THR A 75 1.41 42.32 -2.24
N PRO A 76 1.15 41.94 -3.52
CA PRO A 76 0.95 40.52 -3.85
C PRO A 76 2.21 39.72 -3.55
N ALA A 77 2.03 38.54 -2.99
CA ALA A 77 3.12 37.58 -2.79
C ALA A 77 3.64 37.09 -4.15
N VAL A 78 4.96 37.01 -4.28
CA VAL A 78 5.61 36.58 -5.53
C VAL A 78 6.46 35.35 -5.31
N CYS A 79 6.52 34.47 -6.32
CA CYS A 79 7.48 33.39 -6.43
C CYS A 79 8.50 33.68 -7.53
N MET A 80 9.68 33.09 -7.41
CA MET A 80 10.77 33.32 -8.36
C MET A 80 11.25 31.97 -8.91
N SER A 81 11.33 31.87 -10.24
CA SER A 81 11.94 30.74 -10.91
C SER A 81 13.48 30.85 -10.93
N GLU A 82 14.15 29.75 -11.26
CA GLU A 82 15.64 29.72 -11.28
C GLU A 82 16.24 30.64 -12.32
N ASP A 83 15.53 30.93 -13.41
CA ASP A 83 15.94 31.90 -14.45
C ASP A 83 15.76 33.35 -14.02
N GLY A 84 15.30 33.60 -12.76
CA GLY A 84 15.14 34.94 -12.19
C GLY A 84 13.84 35.65 -12.54
N ARG A 85 12.90 35.00 -13.24
CA ARG A 85 11.56 35.55 -13.50
C ARG A 85 10.72 35.47 -12.24
N THR A 86 9.89 36.49 -12.04
CA THR A 86 8.96 36.53 -10.90
C THR A 86 7.52 36.38 -11.39
N PHE A 87 6.74 35.63 -10.64
CA PHE A 87 5.32 35.39 -10.89
C PHE A 87 4.52 35.70 -9.63
N GLU A 88 3.28 36.12 -9.78
CA GLU A 88 2.36 36.23 -8.66
C GLU A 88 2.05 34.85 -8.10
N LEU A 89 2.22 34.69 -6.80
CA LEU A 89 1.99 33.40 -6.09
C LEU A 89 0.52 32.96 -6.24
N ALA A 90 -0.41 33.91 -6.26
CA ALA A 90 -1.83 33.64 -6.49
C ALA A 90 -2.08 33.05 -7.89
N LEU A 91 -1.44 33.59 -8.93
CA LEU A 91 -1.56 33.07 -10.29
C LEU A 91 -1.05 31.63 -10.39
N LEU A 92 0.14 31.34 -9.83
CA LEU A 92 0.71 29.98 -9.78
C LEU A 92 -0.23 29.03 -9.07
N ASN A 93 -0.70 29.40 -7.87
CA ASN A 93 -1.52 28.51 -7.06
C ASN A 93 -2.96 28.37 -7.57
N ASN A 94 -3.47 29.32 -8.32
CA ASN A 94 -4.74 29.15 -9.04
C ASN A 94 -4.64 28.07 -10.13
N ILE A 95 -3.53 28.00 -10.87
CA ILE A 95 -3.29 26.94 -11.84
C ILE A 95 -3.16 25.58 -11.14
N ILE A 96 -2.34 25.51 -10.09
CA ILE A 96 -2.12 24.29 -9.30
C ILE A 96 -3.42 23.80 -8.67
N GLY A 97 -4.15 24.71 -8.03
CA GLY A 97 -5.40 24.42 -7.35
C GLY A 97 -6.49 23.91 -8.29
N ALA A 98 -6.63 24.53 -9.47
CA ALA A 98 -7.61 24.11 -10.47
C ALA A 98 -7.36 22.65 -10.93
N ARG A 99 -6.11 22.31 -11.23
CA ARG A 99 -5.77 20.93 -11.62
C ARG A 99 -5.87 19.96 -10.45
N ALA A 100 -5.44 20.36 -9.28
CA ALA A 100 -5.59 19.53 -8.07
C ALA A 100 -7.07 19.25 -7.78
N GLU A 101 -7.94 20.26 -7.88
CA GLU A 101 -9.39 20.10 -7.68
C GLU A 101 -9.99 19.11 -8.71
N GLU A 102 -9.60 19.18 -9.98
CA GLU A 102 -10.04 18.23 -10.99
C GLU A 102 -9.62 16.79 -10.65
N ILE A 103 -8.35 16.58 -10.26
CA ILE A 103 -7.87 15.23 -9.87
C ILE A 103 -8.65 14.74 -8.66
N LEU A 104 -8.81 15.57 -7.63
CA LEU A 104 -9.52 15.22 -6.41
C LEU A 104 -11.02 14.95 -6.64
N ALA A 105 -11.66 15.70 -7.55
CA ALA A 105 -13.04 15.46 -7.95
C ALA A 105 -13.18 14.09 -8.66
N ASN A 106 -12.22 13.73 -9.51
CA ASN A 106 -12.18 12.42 -10.14
C ASN A 106 -11.95 11.30 -9.11
N VAL A 107 -11.06 11.50 -8.13
CA VAL A 107 -10.88 10.55 -7.01
C VAL A 107 -12.20 10.37 -6.24
N TRP A 108 -12.88 11.47 -5.92
CA TRP A 108 -14.17 11.42 -5.24
C TRP A 108 -15.23 10.67 -6.06
N ASN A 109 -15.31 10.93 -7.36
CA ASN A 109 -16.20 10.21 -8.26
C ASN A 109 -15.92 8.69 -8.26
N GLN A 110 -14.65 8.26 -8.24
CA GLN A 110 -14.30 6.84 -8.13
C GLN A 110 -14.74 6.23 -6.79
N LEU A 111 -14.64 6.99 -5.70
CA LEU A 111 -15.12 6.53 -4.40
C LEU A 111 -16.65 6.36 -4.39
N GLN A 112 -17.40 7.26 -5.01
CA GLN A 112 -18.85 7.14 -5.18
C GLN A 112 -19.21 5.92 -6.05
N LEU A 113 -18.53 5.75 -7.20
CA LEU A 113 -18.74 4.59 -8.09
C LEU A 113 -18.42 3.27 -7.41
N SER A 114 -17.55 3.25 -6.40
CA SER A 114 -17.29 2.06 -5.60
C SER A 114 -18.49 1.59 -4.78
N GLY A 115 -19.43 2.48 -4.43
CA GLY A 115 -20.56 2.22 -3.52
C GLY A 115 -20.13 1.99 -2.07
N TYR A 116 -18.96 2.49 -1.68
CA TYR A 116 -18.42 2.38 -0.33
C TYR A 116 -18.19 3.73 0.34
N GLU A 117 -18.57 4.84 -0.27
CA GLU A 117 -18.37 6.19 0.25
C GLU A 117 -18.88 6.37 1.68
N ASP A 118 -20.05 5.79 2.01
CA ASP A 118 -20.65 5.82 3.35
C ASP A 118 -20.02 4.84 4.34
N LYS A 119 -19.11 3.98 3.88
CA LYS A 119 -18.53 2.89 4.67
C LYS A 119 -17.06 3.09 4.99
N LEU A 120 -16.51 4.26 4.68
CA LEU A 120 -15.12 4.65 4.94
C LEU A 120 -14.94 5.19 6.36
N PHE A 121 -15.19 4.37 7.38
CA PHE A 121 -15.15 4.81 8.78
C PHE A 121 -13.75 5.25 9.23
N SER A 122 -12.70 4.77 8.60
CA SER A 122 -11.32 5.23 8.79
C SER A 122 -10.91 6.35 7.84
N GLY A 123 -11.82 6.76 6.95
CA GLY A 123 -11.61 7.88 6.04
C GLY A 123 -10.73 7.54 4.85
N VAL A 124 -10.04 8.56 4.34
CA VAL A 124 -9.17 8.49 3.16
C VAL A 124 -7.73 8.75 3.56
N VAL A 125 -6.82 7.94 3.02
CA VAL A 125 -5.38 8.05 3.23
C VAL A 125 -4.72 8.33 1.89
N PHE A 126 -4.06 9.48 1.78
CA PHE A 126 -3.24 9.82 0.61
C PHE A 126 -1.80 9.32 0.79
N THR A 127 -1.18 8.88 -0.27
CA THR A 127 0.24 8.52 -0.37
C THR A 127 0.77 8.87 -1.76
N GLY A 128 2.06 8.68 -2.00
CA GLY A 128 2.71 9.07 -3.24
C GLY A 128 3.25 10.49 -3.22
N GLY A 129 4.05 10.86 -4.23
CA GLY A 129 4.71 12.17 -4.30
C GLY A 129 3.73 13.33 -4.38
N GLY A 130 2.64 13.20 -5.13
CA GLY A 130 1.60 14.24 -5.27
C GLY A 130 0.86 14.53 -3.97
N ALA A 131 0.85 13.57 -3.02
CA ALA A 131 0.25 13.75 -1.71
C ALA A 131 0.97 14.77 -0.81
N ASN A 132 2.19 15.19 -1.20
CA ASN A 132 2.96 16.23 -0.49
C ASN A 132 2.52 17.65 -0.82
N LEU A 133 1.62 17.83 -1.80
CA LEU A 133 1.10 19.14 -2.14
C LEU A 133 0.42 19.77 -0.92
N LYS A 134 0.81 21.00 -0.61
CA LYS A 134 0.31 21.72 0.56
C LYS A 134 -1.21 21.85 0.52
N ASN A 135 -1.87 21.73 1.65
CA ASN A 135 -3.34 21.79 1.82
C ASN A 135 -4.16 20.77 1.02
N LEU A 136 -3.55 19.71 0.45
CA LEU A 136 -4.26 18.68 -0.32
C LEU A 136 -5.40 18.03 0.49
N GLU A 137 -5.18 17.75 1.78
CA GLU A 137 -6.20 17.17 2.66
C GLU A 137 -7.42 18.08 2.79
N LYS A 138 -7.19 19.40 2.94
CA LYS A 138 -8.26 20.40 3.02
C LYS A 138 -8.99 20.53 1.69
N ALA A 139 -8.25 20.54 0.57
CA ALA A 139 -8.83 20.58 -0.76
C ALA A 139 -9.75 19.37 -1.00
N PHE A 140 -9.31 18.17 -0.64
CA PHE A 140 -10.12 16.97 -0.76
C PHE A 140 -11.33 16.99 0.18
N HIS A 141 -11.19 17.47 1.41
CA HIS A 141 -12.31 17.67 2.32
C HIS A 141 -13.38 18.60 1.73
N LYS A 142 -12.94 19.69 1.08
CA LYS A 142 -13.86 20.65 0.42
C LYS A 142 -14.70 19.98 -0.67
N VAL A 143 -14.09 19.07 -1.46
CA VAL A 143 -14.76 18.34 -2.56
C VAL A 143 -15.65 17.22 -2.04
N SER A 144 -15.13 16.37 -1.15
CA SER A 144 -15.76 15.11 -0.73
C SER A 144 -16.66 15.22 0.51
N LYS A 145 -16.45 16.24 1.35
CA LYS A 145 -17.03 16.40 2.70
C LYS A 145 -16.63 15.27 3.67
N ILE A 146 -15.64 14.46 3.34
CA ILE A 146 -15.10 13.43 4.25
C ILE A 146 -14.19 14.14 5.27
N GLU A 147 -14.51 14.00 6.57
CA GLU A 147 -13.74 14.65 7.63
C GLU A 147 -12.39 13.98 7.92
N LYS A 148 -12.34 12.66 7.79
CA LYS A 148 -11.13 11.89 8.09
C LYS A 148 -10.27 11.75 6.85
N VAL A 149 -9.45 12.75 6.58
CA VAL A 149 -8.45 12.74 5.51
C VAL A 149 -7.08 12.85 6.13
N LYS A 150 -6.12 12.04 5.69
CA LYS A 150 -4.75 12.09 6.18
C LYS A 150 -3.75 11.67 5.10
N THR A 151 -2.53 12.13 5.22
CA THR A 151 -1.42 11.75 4.35
C THR A 151 -0.50 10.76 5.08
N ALA A 152 -0.21 9.63 4.44
CA ALA A 152 0.75 8.64 4.92
C ALA A 152 2.16 9.05 4.49
N LYS A 153 2.90 9.65 5.41
CA LYS A 153 4.26 10.17 5.13
C LYS A 153 5.36 9.10 5.14
N PHE A 154 5.13 7.94 5.77
CA PHE A 154 6.16 6.91 5.90
C PHE A 154 5.59 5.53 6.21
N VAL A 155 6.19 4.50 5.59
CA VAL A 155 5.92 3.10 5.92
C VAL A 155 6.71 2.75 7.19
N GLN A 156 6.04 2.25 8.21
CA GLN A 156 6.66 1.83 9.49
C GLN A 156 7.46 0.50 9.37
N THR A 157 8.00 0.22 8.21
CA THR A 157 8.81 -0.97 7.96
C THR A 157 10.27 -0.58 8.10
N THR A 158 11.04 -1.36 8.86
CA THR A 158 12.48 -1.14 8.99
C THR A 158 13.15 -1.47 7.66
N VAL A 159 13.53 -0.44 6.92
CA VAL A 159 14.32 -0.57 5.69
C VAL A 159 15.73 -0.09 5.96
N HIS A 160 16.70 -0.98 5.76
CA HIS A 160 18.12 -0.62 5.87
C HIS A 160 18.65 -0.32 4.48
N THR A 161 19.14 0.90 4.27
CA THR A 161 19.82 1.32 3.03
C THR A 161 21.32 1.41 3.25
N ARG A 162 22.08 1.18 2.19
CA ARG A 162 23.56 1.39 2.21
C ARG A 162 23.94 2.84 1.89
N SER A 163 23.02 3.61 1.39
CA SER A 163 23.13 5.03 1.06
C SER A 163 22.26 5.86 2.00
N GLU A 164 22.05 7.11 1.69
CA GLU A 164 21.19 8.01 2.47
C GLU A 164 19.81 7.41 2.75
N GLU A 165 19.29 7.67 3.95
CA GLU A 165 17.93 7.22 4.30
C GLU A 165 16.92 7.83 3.32
N PRO A 166 15.93 7.05 2.82
CA PRO A 166 14.90 7.59 1.95
C PRO A 166 14.11 8.66 2.69
N GLN A 167 13.75 9.72 1.98
CA GLN A 167 12.93 10.80 2.55
C GLN A 167 11.60 10.24 3.06
N LYS A 168 11.19 10.72 4.25
CA LYS A 168 9.95 10.26 4.91
C LYS A 168 8.73 11.06 4.46
N ASP A 169 8.61 11.25 3.16
CA ASP A 169 7.60 12.08 2.49
C ASP A 169 6.47 11.26 1.80
N GLY A 170 6.53 9.94 1.89
CA GLY A 170 5.56 9.06 1.24
C GLY A 170 5.82 8.76 -0.23
N MET A 171 6.74 9.46 -0.89
CA MET A 171 7.06 9.27 -2.31
C MET A 171 7.45 7.82 -2.63
N HIS A 172 8.18 7.16 -1.73
CA HIS A 172 8.69 5.81 -1.92
C HIS A 172 7.85 4.73 -1.22
N ASN A 173 6.68 5.06 -0.67
CA ASN A 173 5.87 4.10 0.11
C ASN A 173 5.50 2.85 -0.69
N THR A 174 5.13 2.99 -1.95
CA THR A 174 4.78 1.86 -2.82
C THR A 174 6.00 0.97 -3.08
N LEU A 175 7.16 1.56 -3.39
CA LEU A 175 8.42 0.84 -3.57
C LEU A 175 8.82 0.09 -2.28
N LEU A 176 8.77 0.77 -1.14
CA LEU A 176 9.11 0.17 0.16
C LEU A 176 8.14 -0.96 0.54
N GLY A 177 6.85 -0.79 0.21
CA GLY A 177 5.85 -1.83 0.39
C GLY A 177 6.10 -3.08 -0.46
N LEU A 178 6.49 -2.90 -1.72
CA LEU A 178 6.87 -3.99 -2.61
C LEU A 178 8.12 -4.72 -2.12
N LEU A 179 9.16 -3.99 -1.68
CA LEU A 179 10.36 -4.57 -1.09
C LEU A 179 10.06 -5.37 0.17
N ALA A 180 9.18 -4.86 1.04
CA ALA A 180 8.80 -5.54 2.28
C ALA A 180 7.96 -6.80 2.03
N ALA A 181 7.17 -6.84 0.94
CA ALA A 181 6.38 -8.00 0.55
C ALA A 181 7.16 -9.02 -0.30
N GLY A 182 8.31 -8.63 -0.85
CA GLY A 182 9.15 -9.47 -1.71
C GLY A 182 9.80 -10.61 -0.92
N ASN A 183 9.74 -11.82 -1.48
CA ASN A 183 10.34 -13.02 -0.89
C ASN A 183 11.56 -13.52 -1.67
N GLU A 184 11.82 -12.96 -2.84
CA GLU A 184 12.89 -13.37 -3.74
C GLU A 184 13.81 -12.19 -4.05
N ASN A 185 15.11 -12.44 -4.04
CA ASN A 185 16.09 -11.45 -4.48
C ASN A 185 16.35 -11.63 -5.98
N CYS A 186 15.76 -10.77 -6.80
CA CYS A 186 15.94 -10.79 -8.26
C CYS A 186 17.31 -10.23 -8.69
N CYS A 187 18.06 -9.62 -7.79
CA CYS A 187 19.43 -9.18 -8.07
C CYS A 187 20.37 -10.35 -7.80
N LEU A 188 20.66 -11.16 -8.84
CA LEU A 188 21.78 -12.10 -8.82
C LEU A 188 23.05 -11.28 -8.60
N GLN A 189 23.60 -11.33 -7.39
CA GLN A 189 24.99 -10.90 -7.20
C GLN A 189 25.83 -11.91 -7.96
N GLU A 190 26.42 -11.51 -9.08
CA GLU A 190 27.55 -12.24 -9.64
C GLU A 190 28.58 -12.34 -8.52
N VAL A 191 28.73 -13.54 -7.98
CA VAL A 191 29.84 -13.85 -7.08
C VAL A 191 31.10 -13.66 -7.90
N LYS A 192 31.70 -12.46 -7.84
CA LYS A 192 33.04 -12.27 -8.41
C LYS A 192 33.92 -13.32 -7.75
N PRO A 193 34.57 -14.21 -8.52
CA PRO A 193 35.43 -15.19 -7.91
C PRO A 193 36.45 -14.44 -7.05
N VAL A 194 36.53 -14.81 -5.77
CA VAL A 194 37.53 -14.28 -4.84
C VAL A 194 38.89 -14.53 -5.49
N GLN A 195 39.54 -13.49 -5.98
CA GLN A 195 40.91 -13.58 -6.42
C GLN A 195 41.75 -13.96 -5.18
N GLN A 196 42.08 -15.23 -5.10
CA GLN A 196 43.10 -15.67 -4.14
C GLN A 196 44.39 -14.92 -4.45
N PRO A 197 45.10 -14.41 -3.44
CA PRO A 197 46.37 -13.74 -3.66
C PRO A 197 47.29 -14.70 -4.40
N ALA A 198 47.86 -14.25 -5.52
CA ALA A 198 48.73 -15.01 -6.38
C ALA A 198 49.90 -15.58 -5.55
N SER A 199 49.81 -16.86 -5.19
CA SER A 199 50.98 -17.63 -4.78
C SER A 199 51.79 -17.99 -6.03
N ASN A 200 53.01 -17.52 -6.11
CA ASN A 200 53.98 -17.87 -7.17
C ASN A 200 54.34 -19.36 -7.11
N VAL A 201 53.47 -20.20 -7.64
CA VAL A 201 53.75 -21.62 -7.91
C VAL A 201 53.51 -21.82 -9.40
N PRO A 202 54.48 -22.38 -10.15
CA PRO A 202 54.34 -22.62 -11.60
C PRO A 202 53.18 -23.62 -11.84
N PRO A 203 52.41 -23.46 -12.93
CA PRO A 203 51.26 -24.29 -13.19
C PRO A 203 51.64 -25.74 -13.45
N LYS A 204 51.12 -26.67 -12.66
CA LYS A 204 51.12 -28.10 -13.03
C LYS A 204 50.10 -28.31 -14.16
N PRO A 205 50.35 -29.24 -15.08
CA PRO A 205 49.41 -29.52 -16.17
C PRO A 205 48.06 -29.95 -15.61
N VAL A 206 47.00 -29.32 -16.12
CA VAL A 206 45.62 -29.61 -15.75
C VAL A 206 45.22 -30.92 -16.38
N ASP A 207 45.02 -31.96 -15.57
CA ASP A 207 44.34 -33.18 -15.98
C ASP A 207 42.87 -32.87 -16.30
N ILE A 208 42.44 -33.20 -17.51
CA ILE A 208 41.09 -32.95 -18.05
C ILE A 208 40.09 -34.04 -17.58
N PHE A 209 40.30 -34.65 -16.45
CA PHE A 209 39.34 -35.55 -15.85
C PHE A 209 38.62 -34.81 -14.69
N VAL A 210 37.42 -34.33 -14.99
CA VAL A 210 36.48 -33.84 -13.96
C VAL A 210 36.17 -35.02 -13.06
N ASP A 211 36.48 -34.89 -11.78
CA ASP A 211 36.15 -35.90 -10.77
C ASP A 211 34.61 -36.07 -10.68
N ASP A 212 34.12 -37.13 -11.30
CA ASP A 212 32.72 -37.58 -11.26
C ASP A 212 32.22 -37.84 -9.82
N GLU A 213 33.12 -37.97 -8.87
CA GLU A 213 32.80 -38.17 -7.46
C GLU A 213 32.31 -36.87 -6.79
N ALA A 214 32.92 -35.71 -7.06
CA ALA A 214 32.51 -34.44 -6.49
C ALA A 214 31.12 -34.00 -6.99
N LEU A 215 30.80 -34.31 -8.25
CA LEU A 215 29.46 -34.03 -8.81
C LEU A 215 28.39 -34.92 -8.17
N LYS A 216 28.70 -36.20 -7.94
CA LYS A 216 27.80 -37.16 -7.28
C LYS A 216 27.56 -36.81 -5.81
N GLU A 217 28.57 -36.27 -5.12
CA GLU A 217 28.44 -35.84 -3.72
C GLU A 217 27.58 -34.61 -3.59
N GLN A 218 27.68 -33.62 -4.51
CA GLN A 218 26.82 -32.46 -4.56
C GLN A 218 25.36 -32.80 -4.89
N GLU A 219 25.13 -33.72 -5.84
CA GLU A 219 23.79 -34.21 -6.15
C GLU A 219 23.16 -34.99 -4.99
N ALA A 220 23.95 -35.80 -4.30
CA ALA A 220 23.49 -36.53 -3.12
C ALA A 220 23.15 -35.60 -1.97
N ALA A 221 23.95 -34.57 -1.72
CA ALA A 221 23.67 -33.53 -0.71
C ALA A 221 22.40 -32.72 -1.05
N ALA A 222 22.21 -32.35 -2.32
CA ALA A 222 21.01 -31.65 -2.77
C ALA A 222 19.72 -32.50 -2.63
N ARG A 223 19.80 -33.81 -2.94
CA ARG A 223 18.69 -34.77 -2.74
C ARG A 223 18.37 -34.97 -1.26
N ALA A 224 19.38 -35.03 -0.40
CA ALA A 224 19.21 -35.16 1.05
C ALA A 224 18.53 -33.92 1.65
N ALA A 225 18.97 -32.71 1.25
CA ALA A 225 18.37 -31.44 1.69
C ALA A 225 16.91 -31.31 1.24
N LYS A 226 16.59 -31.74 0.01
CA LYS A 226 15.21 -31.73 -0.50
C LYS A 226 14.32 -32.72 0.30
N ALA A 227 14.82 -33.92 0.55
CA ALA A 227 14.09 -34.92 1.33
C ALA A 227 13.84 -34.48 2.79
N GLN A 228 14.79 -33.74 3.37
CA GLN A 228 14.64 -33.19 4.72
C GLN A 228 13.54 -32.11 4.77
N ARG A 229 13.53 -31.18 3.79
CA ARG A 229 12.47 -30.16 3.68
C ARG A 229 11.08 -30.78 3.50
N GLU A 230 10.96 -31.82 2.68
CA GLU A 230 9.69 -32.53 2.48
C GLU A 230 9.21 -33.24 3.76
N ARG A 231 10.13 -33.76 4.57
CA ARG A 231 9.80 -34.35 5.89
C ARG A 231 9.32 -33.30 6.87
N GLU A 232 10.03 -32.18 6.98
CA GLU A 232 9.66 -31.07 7.86
C GLU A 232 8.30 -30.47 7.48
N GLU A 233 8.02 -30.36 6.16
CA GLU A 233 6.71 -29.87 5.69
C GLU A 233 5.57 -30.86 6.01
N LYS A 234 5.81 -32.17 5.88
CA LYS A 234 4.83 -33.20 6.26
C LYS A 234 4.56 -33.19 7.75
N GLU A 235 5.60 -33.09 8.59
CA GLU A 235 5.44 -32.99 10.03
C GLU A 235 4.68 -31.74 10.45
N ARG A 236 4.96 -30.59 9.80
CA ARG A 236 4.21 -29.36 10.06
C ARG A 236 2.73 -29.52 9.73
N LYS A 237 2.41 -30.06 8.56
CA LYS A 237 1.01 -30.31 8.14
C LYS A 237 0.30 -31.30 9.09
N GLU A 238 1.01 -32.29 9.59
CA GLU A 238 0.44 -33.27 10.55
C GLU A 238 0.19 -32.61 11.92
N ARG A 239 1.09 -31.74 12.40
CA ARG A 239 0.90 -30.95 13.64
C ARG A 239 -0.30 -30.03 13.52
N GLU A 240 -0.41 -29.28 12.43
CA GLU A 240 -1.55 -28.39 12.15
C GLU A 240 -2.88 -29.16 12.11
N ARG A 241 -2.89 -30.35 11.49
CA ARG A 241 -4.09 -31.20 11.45
C ARG A 241 -4.49 -31.71 12.85
N LYS A 242 -3.53 -32.16 13.66
CA LYS A 242 -3.78 -32.58 15.04
C LYS A 242 -4.29 -31.45 15.93
N GLU A 243 -3.72 -30.26 15.77
CA GLU A 243 -4.16 -29.08 16.50
C GLU A 243 -5.60 -28.67 16.11
N ARG A 244 -5.93 -28.73 14.82
CA ARG A 244 -7.28 -28.46 14.32
C ARG A 244 -8.30 -29.48 14.87
N GLU A 245 -7.96 -30.75 14.87
CA GLU A 245 -8.82 -31.81 15.45
C GLU A 245 -9.00 -31.61 16.97
N LEU A 246 -7.96 -31.14 17.66
CA LEU A 246 -8.05 -30.84 19.09
C LEU A 246 -9.00 -29.66 19.37
N ARG A 247 -8.88 -28.57 18.60
CA ARG A 247 -9.78 -27.42 18.69
C ARG A 247 -11.22 -27.79 18.40
N GLU A 248 -11.47 -28.60 17.37
CA GLU A 248 -12.83 -29.07 17.07
C GLU A 248 -13.43 -29.92 18.18
N LYS A 249 -12.61 -30.76 18.82
CA LYS A 249 -13.05 -31.56 19.99
C LYS A 249 -13.35 -30.69 21.21
N GLU A 250 -12.58 -29.64 21.44
CA GLU A 250 -12.82 -28.68 22.51
C GLU A 250 -14.09 -27.84 22.27
N GLU A 251 -14.31 -27.39 21.03
CA GLU A 251 -15.54 -26.69 20.67
C GLU A 251 -16.79 -27.57 20.82
N LYS A 252 -16.72 -28.86 20.41
CA LYS A 252 -17.81 -29.81 20.60
C LYS A 252 -18.06 -30.11 22.10
N LYS A 253 -17.01 -30.09 22.93
CA LYS A 253 -17.16 -30.22 24.39
C LYS A 253 -17.77 -28.97 25.04
N LYS A 254 -17.43 -27.75 24.55
CA LYS A 254 -18.04 -26.50 24.99
C LYS A 254 -19.51 -26.45 24.61
N LYS A 255 -19.87 -26.75 23.36
CA LYS A 255 -21.26 -26.83 22.89
C LYS A 255 -22.12 -27.87 23.59
N LYS A 256 -21.52 -28.97 24.10
CA LYS A 256 -22.21 -30.00 24.92
C LYS A 256 -22.42 -29.56 26.36
N LYS A 257 -21.63 -28.62 26.90
CA LYS A 257 -21.79 -28.06 28.24
C LYS A 257 -22.78 -26.90 28.31
N GLU A 258 -22.97 -26.22 27.19
CA GLU A 258 -24.04 -25.22 27.01
C GLU A 258 -25.28 -25.96 26.50
N GLY A 259 -26.06 -26.51 27.41
CA GLY A 259 -27.38 -27.04 27.09
C GLY A 259 -28.27 -25.93 26.51
N PRO A 260 -29.38 -26.27 25.80
CA PRO A 260 -30.20 -25.32 25.13
C PRO A 260 -30.60 -24.17 26.06
N SER A 261 -30.35 -22.93 25.63
CA SER A 261 -30.66 -21.72 26.39
C SER A 261 -32.10 -21.74 26.90
N TRP A 262 -32.32 -21.19 28.09
CA TRP A 262 -33.65 -21.01 28.63
C TRP A 262 -34.63 -20.39 27.60
N PHE A 263 -34.15 -19.52 26.75
CA PHE A 263 -34.90 -18.92 25.64
C PHE A 263 -35.33 -19.95 24.58
N GLU A 264 -34.48 -20.88 24.18
CA GLU A 264 -34.85 -21.93 23.20
C GLU A 264 -35.87 -22.91 23.77
N LYS A 265 -35.76 -23.27 25.07
CA LYS A 265 -36.76 -24.11 25.74
C LYS A 265 -38.09 -23.45 25.84
N THR A 266 -38.15 -22.11 26.10
CA THR A 266 -39.39 -21.35 26.22
C THR A 266 -40.02 -21.11 24.84
N PHE A 267 -39.22 -20.83 23.83
CA PHE A 267 -39.67 -20.62 22.45
C PHE A 267 -40.28 -21.90 21.83
N ASN A 268 -39.60 -23.05 22.02
CA ASN A 268 -40.13 -24.34 21.57
C ASN A 268 -41.40 -24.76 22.31
N LYS A 269 -41.56 -24.37 23.58
CA LYS A 269 -42.79 -24.60 24.34
C LYS A 269 -43.97 -23.75 23.86
N ILE A 270 -43.72 -22.48 23.58
CA ILE A 270 -44.75 -21.55 23.06
C ILE A 270 -45.11 -21.91 21.60
N SER A 271 -44.10 -22.28 20.77
CA SER A 271 -44.36 -22.71 19.38
C SER A 271 -45.23 -23.98 19.32
N ASN A 272 -45.00 -24.95 20.20
CA ASN A 272 -45.81 -26.16 20.24
C ASN A 272 -47.23 -25.92 20.82
N GLU A 273 -47.42 -24.92 21.69
CA GLU A 273 -48.75 -24.56 22.18
C GLU A 273 -49.57 -23.77 21.13
N ILE A 274 -48.91 -22.99 20.27
CA ILE A 274 -49.61 -22.19 19.23
C ILE A 274 -49.98 -23.04 18.01
N PHE A 275 -49.22 -24.10 17.69
CA PHE A 275 -49.48 -24.94 16.52
C PHE A 275 -50.24 -26.25 16.83
N SER A 276 -50.70 -26.45 18.08
CA SER A 276 -51.48 -27.63 18.44
C SER A 276 -52.99 -27.44 18.50
N ASP A 277 -53.49 -26.20 18.23
CA ASP A 277 -54.93 -25.95 18.11
C ASP A 277 -55.32 -25.76 16.64
N ASP A 278 -55.33 -26.86 15.88
CA ASP A 278 -56.13 -26.98 14.68
C ASP A 278 -57.11 -28.11 14.91
N ASP A 279 -58.18 -27.85 15.64
CA ASP A 279 -59.35 -28.65 15.61
C ASP A 279 -60.42 -27.98 14.77
N MET A 280 -60.67 -28.64 13.63
CA MET A 280 -61.82 -28.45 12.78
C MET A 280 -63.12 -28.52 13.59
N LYS A 281 -63.94 -27.54 13.48
CA LYS A 281 -65.37 -27.73 13.07
C LYS A 281 -65.90 -26.46 12.46
#